data_07d056d363fbfcb38cdaf2c0102b4521
#
_entry.id   07d056d363fbfcb38cdaf2c0102b4521
#
_cell.length_a   1.000
_cell.length_b   1.000
_cell.length_c   1.000
_cell.angle_alpha   90.00
_cell.angle_beta   90.00
_cell.angle_gamma   90.00
#
_symmetry.space_group_name_H-M   'P 1'
#
loop_
_entity.id
_entity.type
_entity.pdbx_description
1 polymer ?
#
loop_
_entity_poly.entity_id
_entity_poly.type
_entity_poly.pdbx_seq_one_letter_code
_entity_poly.pdbx_strand_id
1 'polypeptide(L)'
;MKDAMLEIMRRISAAARLLVVTHARPDGDALGSLAALCGAARAAGKQTATLVPGDVPARYDFLLAGDRPAPAERFAELADWADAVVIVDTCALAQLDGLDGALAAAREKIVVIDHHATTDDIGAVRWLDTSAAATGVMVGELLDALGWPVDHRTAEALLTAMTTDTGWFHYSNTDGRCLRAAARLFDAGVEGDKLYQRLFQADRPERMMLLSRALASMELPAGGAIATMKLRLGDFAETGARQDETENIVNEPMRMGCVEVSMLLVQTPDDGGRCIRVSLRSRGGVDVAAIARRFGGGGHVQAAGLRADEDIDTLAGKLVTACETELGL
;
A
#
# COMPACT_ATOMS: atom_id res chain seq x y z
N MET A 1 -22.25 6.10 4.76
CA MET A 1 -21.63 5.42 3.59
C MET A 1 -22.38 5.72 2.29
N LYS A 2 -23.66 5.32 2.12
CA LYS A 2 -24.38 5.56 0.83
C LYS A 2 -24.43 7.04 0.42
N ASP A 3 -24.63 7.95 1.35
CA ASP A 3 -24.71 9.39 1.04
C ASP A 3 -23.38 9.96 0.55
N ALA A 4 -22.25 9.54 1.14
CA ALA A 4 -20.93 9.98 0.71
C ALA A 4 -20.61 9.46 -0.70
N MET A 5 -20.88 8.18 -0.99
CA MET A 5 -20.72 7.61 -2.33
C MET A 5 -21.57 8.34 -3.37
N LEU A 6 -22.84 8.63 -3.07
CA LEU A 6 -23.74 9.37 -3.97
C LEU A 6 -23.23 10.79 -4.25
N GLU A 7 -22.72 11.48 -3.23
CA GLU A 7 -22.14 12.81 -3.42
C GLU A 7 -20.85 12.77 -4.24
N ILE A 8 -19.98 11.77 -4.03
CA ILE A 8 -18.79 11.54 -4.87
C ILE A 8 -19.21 11.28 -6.31
N MET A 9 -20.18 10.39 -6.55
CA MET A 9 -20.72 10.12 -7.88
C MET A 9 -21.20 11.38 -8.56
N ARG A 10 -21.96 12.23 -7.84
CA ARG A 10 -22.47 13.50 -8.38
C ARG A 10 -21.31 14.43 -8.80
N ARG A 11 -20.29 14.58 -7.95
CA ARG A 11 -19.14 15.46 -8.21
C ARG A 11 -18.31 14.99 -9.39
N ILE A 12 -17.92 13.70 -9.41
CA ILE A 12 -17.09 13.18 -10.50
C ILE A 12 -17.86 13.05 -11.82
N SER A 13 -19.19 12.82 -11.79
CA SER A 13 -20.02 12.84 -13.01
C SER A 13 -20.09 14.23 -13.62
N ALA A 14 -20.23 15.26 -12.80
CA ALA A 14 -20.30 16.66 -13.25
C ALA A 14 -18.94 17.20 -13.75
N ALA A 15 -17.84 16.68 -13.27
CA ALA A 15 -16.50 17.10 -13.64
C ALA A 15 -16.15 16.67 -15.07
N ALA A 16 -15.55 17.55 -15.86
CA ALA A 16 -14.93 17.22 -17.16
C ALA A 16 -13.45 16.81 -16.96
N ARG A 17 -12.79 17.34 -15.95
CA ARG A 17 -11.36 17.15 -15.65
C ARG A 17 -11.20 16.64 -14.22
N LEU A 18 -10.55 15.49 -14.08
CA LEU A 18 -10.27 14.84 -12.81
C LEU A 18 -8.78 14.81 -12.53
N LEU A 19 -8.38 15.21 -11.34
CA LEU A 19 -7.06 14.88 -10.78
C LEU A 19 -7.25 13.71 -9.81
N VAL A 20 -6.55 12.60 -10.05
CA VAL A 20 -6.55 11.45 -9.14
C VAL A 20 -5.20 11.37 -8.45
N VAL A 21 -5.24 11.29 -7.13
CA VAL A 21 -4.07 11.35 -6.24
C VAL A 21 -4.07 10.13 -5.35
N THR A 22 -2.88 9.61 -5.03
CA THR A 22 -2.71 8.60 -3.99
C THR A 22 -1.50 8.93 -3.11
N HIS A 23 -1.14 8.05 -2.17
CA HIS A 23 -0.12 8.31 -1.16
C HIS A 23 1.33 8.22 -1.68
N ALA A 24 2.28 8.76 -0.89
CA ALA A 24 3.69 8.93 -1.26
C ALA A 24 4.49 7.60 -1.37
N ARG A 25 4.01 6.52 -0.80
CA ARG A 25 4.62 5.18 -0.90
C ARG A 25 3.63 4.20 -1.48
N PRO A 26 3.23 4.40 -2.75
CA PRO A 26 2.11 3.70 -3.33
C PRO A 26 2.41 2.21 -3.49
N ASP A 27 1.45 1.41 -3.14
CA ASP A 27 1.42 -0.02 -3.37
C ASP A 27 0.48 -0.39 -4.54
N GLY A 28 0.11 -1.67 -4.63
CA GLY A 28 -0.75 -2.12 -5.71
C GLY A 28 -2.20 -1.69 -5.55
N ASP A 29 -2.72 -1.49 -4.32
CA ASP A 29 -4.07 -0.96 -4.12
C ASP A 29 -4.14 0.50 -4.52
N ALA A 30 -3.20 1.30 -4.05
CA ALA A 30 -3.07 2.71 -4.39
C ALA A 30 -3.00 2.95 -5.91
N LEU A 31 -2.06 2.29 -6.59
CA LEU A 31 -1.83 2.49 -8.02
C LEU A 31 -2.90 1.81 -8.89
N GLY A 32 -3.40 0.65 -8.47
CA GLY A 32 -4.49 -0.05 -9.15
C GLY A 32 -5.80 0.75 -9.09
N SER A 33 -6.14 1.29 -7.92
CA SER A 33 -7.31 2.15 -7.72
C SER A 33 -7.21 3.45 -8.52
N LEU A 34 -6.04 4.10 -8.50
CA LEU A 34 -5.75 5.30 -9.30
C LEU A 34 -5.88 5.01 -10.80
N ALA A 35 -5.22 3.96 -11.30
CA ALA A 35 -5.23 3.61 -12.72
C ALA A 35 -6.62 3.21 -13.21
N ALA A 36 -7.36 2.42 -12.41
CA ALA A 36 -8.71 1.98 -12.74
C ALA A 36 -9.68 3.17 -12.84
N LEU A 37 -9.66 4.07 -11.86
CA LEU A 37 -10.53 5.25 -11.89
C LEU A 37 -10.21 6.15 -13.08
N CYS A 38 -8.92 6.39 -13.37
CA CYS A 38 -8.51 7.18 -14.53
C CYS A 38 -8.89 6.52 -15.86
N GLY A 39 -8.68 5.20 -16.00
CA GLY A 39 -9.04 4.44 -17.19
C GLY A 39 -10.52 4.53 -17.52
N ALA A 40 -11.37 4.22 -16.53
CA ALA A 40 -12.81 4.31 -16.68
C ALA A 40 -13.32 5.75 -16.94
N ALA A 41 -12.73 6.74 -16.28
CA ALA A 41 -13.07 8.15 -16.51
C ALA A 41 -12.74 8.60 -17.94
N ARG A 42 -11.57 8.22 -18.47
CA ARG A 42 -11.19 8.49 -19.87
C ARG A 42 -12.15 7.81 -20.85
N ALA A 43 -12.51 6.55 -20.60
CA ALA A 43 -13.49 5.81 -21.41
C ALA A 43 -14.88 6.46 -21.36
N ALA A 44 -15.23 7.13 -20.25
CA ALA A 44 -16.43 7.94 -20.11
C ALA A 44 -16.29 9.38 -20.68
N GLY A 45 -15.21 9.69 -21.42
CA GLY A 45 -15.01 10.98 -22.11
C GLY A 45 -14.42 12.09 -21.24
N LYS A 46 -13.88 11.77 -20.06
CA LYS A 46 -13.26 12.77 -19.16
C LYS A 46 -11.75 12.90 -19.41
N GLN A 47 -11.22 14.07 -19.09
CA GLN A 47 -9.77 14.30 -19.02
C GLN A 47 -9.29 13.94 -17.61
N THR A 48 -8.15 13.23 -17.51
CA THR A 48 -7.58 12.85 -16.22
C THR A 48 -6.12 13.24 -16.12
N ALA A 49 -5.70 13.65 -14.95
CA ALA A 49 -4.30 13.76 -14.53
C ALA A 49 -4.11 12.87 -13.29
N THR A 50 -2.89 12.37 -13.10
CA THR A 50 -2.52 11.56 -11.94
C THR A 50 -1.39 12.21 -11.17
N LEU A 51 -1.39 12.07 -9.85
CA LEU A 51 -0.32 12.56 -8.99
C LEU A 51 -0.01 11.56 -7.89
N VAL A 52 1.29 11.31 -7.71
CA VAL A 52 1.85 10.51 -6.62
C VAL A 52 2.96 11.34 -5.97
N PRO A 53 2.87 11.67 -4.67
CA PRO A 53 3.88 12.51 -4.00
C PRO A 53 5.27 11.87 -3.91
N GLY A 54 5.40 10.59 -4.13
CA GLY A 54 6.65 9.85 -4.03
C GLY A 54 6.98 9.01 -5.26
N ASP A 55 7.95 8.12 -5.09
CA ASP A 55 8.39 7.24 -6.16
C ASP A 55 7.41 6.09 -6.41
N VAL A 56 7.15 5.82 -7.69
CA VAL A 56 6.35 4.67 -8.10
C VAL A 56 7.25 3.45 -8.23
N PRO A 57 6.97 2.34 -7.52
CA PRO A 57 7.74 1.11 -7.67
C PRO A 57 7.61 0.52 -9.08
N ALA A 58 8.75 0.21 -9.71
CA ALA A 58 8.82 -0.25 -11.10
C ALA A 58 7.94 -1.48 -11.43
N ARG A 59 7.67 -2.33 -10.43
CA ARG A 59 6.79 -3.50 -10.59
C ARG A 59 5.36 -3.12 -11.01
N TYR A 60 4.94 -1.87 -10.77
CA TYR A 60 3.60 -1.35 -11.10
C TYR A 60 3.58 -0.48 -12.35
N ASP A 61 4.70 -0.31 -13.07
CA ASP A 61 4.76 0.51 -14.29
C ASP A 61 3.73 0.08 -15.34
N PHE A 62 3.35 -1.20 -15.36
CA PHE A 62 2.35 -1.72 -16.29
C PHE A 62 0.95 -1.12 -16.09
N LEU A 63 0.61 -0.67 -14.87
CA LEU A 63 -0.66 -0.01 -14.57
C LEU A 63 -0.76 1.38 -15.18
N LEU A 64 0.37 2.05 -15.36
CA LEU A 64 0.41 3.47 -15.73
C LEU A 64 0.29 3.72 -17.25
N ALA A 65 0.29 2.67 -18.07
CA ALA A 65 0.17 2.75 -19.54
C ALA A 65 1.14 3.74 -20.20
N GLY A 66 2.31 3.99 -19.58
CA GLY A 66 3.31 4.95 -20.00
C GLY A 66 3.09 6.38 -19.48
N ASP A 67 1.97 6.67 -18.82
CA ASP A 67 1.69 7.97 -18.22
C ASP A 67 2.21 8.00 -16.78
N ARG A 68 3.40 8.55 -16.56
CA ARG A 68 3.92 8.70 -15.20
C ARG A 68 3.12 9.74 -14.43
N PRO A 69 2.72 9.44 -13.16
CA PRO A 69 2.08 10.42 -12.31
C PRO A 69 2.95 11.66 -12.09
N ALA A 70 2.32 12.81 -11.95
CA ALA A 70 2.99 14.04 -11.60
C ALA A 70 3.52 13.98 -10.15
N PRO A 71 4.64 14.65 -9.85
CA PRO A 71 5.16 14.76 -8.49
C PRO A 71 4.38 15.80 -7.66
N ALA A 72 4.64 15.82 -6.34
CA ALA A 72 3.94 16.66 -5.36
C ALA A 72 3.91 18.15 -5.74
N GLU A 73 4.99 18.69 -6.27
CA GLU A 73 5.16 20.11 -6.62
C GLU A 73 4.15 20.60 -7.64
N ARG A 74 3.58 19.69 -8.42
CA ARG A 74 2.56 20.04 -9.42
C ARG A 74 1.14 20.01 -8.89
N PHE A 75 0.92 19.67 -7.62
CA PHE A 75 -0.44 19.51 -7.09
C PHE A 75 -1.27 20.78 -7.24
N ALA A 76 -0.76 21.95 -6.86
CA ALA A 76 -1.52 23.21 -6.92
C ALA A 76 -1.96 23.53 -8.36
N GLU A 77 -1.05 23.42 -9.33
CA GLU A 77 -1.36 23.62 -10.77
C GLU A 77 -2.47 22.66 -11.24
N LEU A 78 -2.31 21.37 -10.90
CA LEU A 78 -3.24 20.34 -11.35
C LEU A 78 -4.60 20.42 -10.63
N ALA A 79 -4.63 20.82 -9.37
CA ALA A 79 -5.85 21.04 -8.62
C ALA A 79 -6.63 22.26 -9.15
N ASP A 80 -5.93 23.30 -9.61
CA ASP A 80 -6.55 24.44 -10.28
C ASP A 80 -7.14 24.05 -11.63
N TRP A 81 -6.43 23.23 -12.41
CA TRP A 81 -6.89 22.69 -13.68
C TRP A 81 -8.11 21.77 -13.51
N ALA A 82 -8.16 20.94 -12.47
CA ALA A 82 -9.19 19.95 -12.26
C ALA A 82 -10.52 20.58 -11.77
N ASP A 83 -11.62 20.00 -12.22
CA ASP A 83 -12.95 20.33 -11.70
C ASP A 83 -13.25 19.57 -10.39
N ALA A 84 -12.66 18.36 -10.23
CA ALA A 84 -12.66 17.59 -8.99
C ALA A 84 -11.31 16.87 -8.78
N VAL A 85 -10.91 16.74 -7.52
CA VAL A 85 -9.73 16.00 -7.07
C VAL A 85 -10.21 14.77 -6.32
N VAL A 86 -9.75 13.57 -6.72
CA VAL A 86 -10.09 12.31 -6.06
C VAL A 86 -8.83 11.75 -5.41
N ILE A 87 -8.83 11.66 -4.09
CA ILE A 87 -7.77 10.98 -3.36
C ILE A 87 -8.22 9.54 -3.12
N VAL A 88 -7.40 8.57 -3.51
CA VAL A 88 -7.67 7.14 -3.36
C VAL A 88 -6.65 6.50 -2.44
N ASP A 89 -7.11 5.56 -1.63
CA ASP A 89 -6.30 4.68 -0.78
C ASP A 89 -5.51 5.39 0.32
N THR A 90 -5.92 6.58 0.68
CA THR A 90 -5.46 7.26 1.89
C THR A 90 -6.40 8.38 2.32
N CYS A 91 -6.53 8.56 3.62
CA CYS A 91 -7.12 9.73 4.26
C CYS A 91 -6.21 10.28 5.37
N ALA A 92 -4.88 10.11 5.25
CA ALA A 92 -3.91 10.55 6.23
C ALA A 92 -2.92 11.57 5.64
N LEU A 93 -2.84 12.78 6.24
CA LEU A 93 -1.93 13.85 5.81
C LEU A 93 -0.46 13.37 5.79
N ALA A 94 -0.06 12.60 6.80
CA ALA A 94 1.30 12.04 6.88
C ALA A 94 1.69 11.12 5.71
N GLN A 95 0.74 10.70 4.88
CA GLN A 95 0.97 9.91 3.67
C GLN A 95 0.92 10.75 2.38
N LEU A 96 0.57 12.02 2.48
CA LEU A 96 0.46 12.97 1.36
C LEU A 96 1.58 14.01 1.41
N ASP A 97 2.82 13.53 1.54
CA ASP A 97 4.03 14.33 1.76
C ASP A 97 4.09 15.58 0.85
N GLY A 98 4.25 16.75 1.49
CA GLY A 98 4.39 18.03 0.80
C GLY A 98 3.10 18.66 0.24
N LEU A 99 1.92 18.06 0.48
CA LEU A 99 0.65 18.57 -0.05
C LEU A 99 -0.18 19.39 0.95
N ASP A 100 0.17 19.46 2.25
CA ASP A 100 -0.68 19.97 3.33
C ASP A 100 -1.36 21.32 3.02
N GLY A 101 -0.59 22.35 2.69
CA GLY A 101 -1.12 23.68 2.40
C GLY A 101 -1.97 23.74 1.13
N ALA A 102 -1.58 22.97 0.11
CA ALA A 102 -2.27 22.92 -1.16
C ALA A 102 -3.58 22.12 -1.08
N LEU A 103 -3.63 21.05 -0.27
CA LEU A 103 -4.85 20.31 0.05
C LEU A 103 -5.89 21.21 0.73
N ALA A 104 -5.46 22.03 1.70
CA ALA A 104 -6.35 22.97 2.37
C ALA A 104 -6.96 23.98 1.39
N ALA A 105 -6.16 24.51 0.46
CA ALA A 105 -6.63 25.44 -0.57
C ALA A 105 -7.63 24.81 -1.55
N ALA A 106 -7.44 23.54 -1.91
CA ALA A 106 -8.28 22.79 -2.84
C ALA A 106 -9.44 22.05 -2.18
N ARG A 107 -9.64 22.16 -0.86
CA ARG A 107 -10.53 21.33 -0.02
C ARG A 107 -11.90 21.07 -0.65
N GLU A 108 -12.55 22.10 -1.17
CA GLU A 108 -13.92 22.01 -1.72
C GLU A 108 -14.02 21.14 -2.97
N LYS A 109 -12.91 20.96 -3.72
CA LYS A 109 -12.85 20.09 -4.88
C LYS A 109 -12.50 18.65 -4.53
N ILE A 110 -11.96 18.40 -3.31
CA ILE A 110 -11.42 17.10 -2.92
C ILE A 110 -12.52 16.18 -2.43
N VAL A 111 -12.51 14.96 -2.95
CA VAL A 111 -13.23 13.80 -2.43
C VAL A 111 -12.23 12.69 -2.12
N VAL A 112 -12.49 11.89 -1.07
CA VAL A 112 -11.62 10.81 -0.64
C VAL A 112 -12.36 9.48 -0.70
N ILE A 113 -11.70 8.44 -1.20
CA ILE A 113 -12.17 7.04 -1.23
C ILE A 113 -11.08 6.21 -0.57
N ASP A 114 -11.35 5.65 0.60
CA ASP A 114 -10.34 4.96 1.39
C ASP A 114 -10.95 3.90 2.30
N HIS A 115 -10.21 2.82 2.55
CA HIS A 115 -10.62 1.74 3.44
C HIS A 115 -9.83 1.70 4.77
N HIS A 116 -8.87 2.60 4.95
CA HIS A 116 -8.06 2.64 6.16
C HIS A 116 -8.82 3.19 7.37
N ALA A 117 -8.43 2.71 8.56
CA ALA A 117 -9.01 3.17 9.83
C ALA A 117 -8.45 4.53 10.30
N THR A 118 -7.23 4.88 9.90
CA THR A 118 -6.60 6.16 10.24
C THR A 118 -7.07 7.24 9.28
N THR A 119 -7.70 8.30 9.79
CA THR A 119 -8.29 9.34 8.95
C THR A 119 -8.03 10.73 9.51
N ASP A 120 -7.64 11.64 8.62
CA ASP A 120 -7.58 13.07 8.88
C ASP A 120 -8.75 13.81 8.22
N ASP A 121 -8.93 15.10 8.54
CA ASP A 121 -9.97 15.92 7.96
C ASP A 121 -9.57 16.46 6.57
N ILE A 122 -9.45 15.56 5.60
CA ILE A 122 -9.06 15.85 4.21
C ILE A 122 -10.30 15.90 3.34
N GLY A 123 -10.39 16.95 2.50
CA GLY A 123 -11.43 17.11 1.49
C GLY A 123 -12.81 17.47 2.04
N ALA A 124 -13.73 17.73 1.11
CA ALA A 124 -15.12 18.09 1.40
C ALA A 124 -16.01 16.86 1.61
N VAL A 125 -15.69 15.75 0.94
CA VAL A 125 -16.46 14.50 1.03
C VAL A 125 -15.52 13.33 1.19
N ARG A 126 -15.83 12.43 2.13
CA ARG A 126 -15.03 11.22 2.40
C ARG A 126 -15.93 9.99 2.43
N TRP A 127 -15.65 9.05 1.56
CA TRP A 127 -16.22 7.72 1.61
C TRP A 127 -15.17 6.77 2.20
N LEU A 128 -15.35 6.48 3.48
CA LEU A 128 -14.46 5.64 4.27
C LEU A 128 -15.19 4.34 4.60
N ASP A 129 -14.61 3.19 4.21
CA ASP A 129 -15.20 1.88 4.44
C ASP A 129 -14.15 0.88 4.92
N THR A 130 -13.91 0.85 6.22
CA THR A 130 -12.94 -0.06 6.85
C THR A 130 -13.32 -1.55 6.77
N SER A 131 -14.49 -1.87 6.24
CA SER A 131 -14.92 -3.24 5.96
C SER A 131 -14.57 -3.69 4.54
N ALA A 132 -14.16 -2.77 3.67
CA ALA A 132 -13.68 -3.13 2.34
C ALA A 132 -12.29 -3.77 2.41
N ALA A 133 -12.09 -4.85 1.68
CA ALA A 133 -10.81 -5.56 1.65
C ALA A 133 -9.68 -4.77 0.99
N ALA A 134 -10.03 -3.79 0.16
CA ALA A 134 -9.14 -2.93 -0.60
C ALA A 134 -9.92 -1.71 -1.10
N THR A 135 -9.25 -0.58 -1.32
CA THR A 135 -9.85 0.58 -2.00
C THR A 135 -10.28 0.23 -3.42
N GLY A 136 -9.60 -0.70 -4.09
CA GLY A 136 -9.99 -1.21 -5.41
C GLY A 136 -11.37 -1.86 -5.45
N VAL A 137 -11.85 -2.46 -4.35
CA VAL A 137 -13.25 -2.94 -4.25
C VAL A 137 -14.22 -1.78 -4.31
N MET A 138 -13.96 -0.71 -3.54
CA MET A 138 -14.79 0.49 -3.49
C MET A 138 -14.81 1.22 -4.84
N VAL A 139 -13.64 1.37 -5.48
CA VAL A 139 -13.55 1.95 -6.83
C VAL A 139 -14.36 1.13 -7.83
N GLY A 140 -14.26 -0.21 -7.81
CA GLY A 140 -15.06 -1.08 -8.67
C GLY A 140 -16.57 -0.87 -8.49
N GLU A 141 -17.05 -0.78 -7.25
CA GLU A 141 -18.45 -0.47 -6.93
C GLU A 141 -18.87 0.92 -7.42
N LEU A 142 -17.97 1.89 -7.30
CA LEU A 142 -18.22 3.25 -7.80
C LEU A 142 -18.38 3.27 -9.33
N LEU A 143 -17.50 2.55 -10.05
CA LEU A 143 -17.56 2.45 -11.50
C LEU A 143 -18.85 1.77 -11.97
N ASP A 144 -19.26 0.68 -11.29
CA ASP A 144 -20.53 0.02 -11.55
C ASP A 144 -21.73 0.98 -11.35
N ALA A 145 -21.75 1.71 -10.24
CA ALA A 145 -22.82 2.64 -9.93
C ALA A 145 -22.89 3.84 -10.90
N LEU A 146 -21.75 4.28 -11.42
CA LEU A 146 -21.66 5.31 -12.45
C LEU A 146 -22.02 4.79 -13.85
N GLY A 147 -22.05 3.48 -14.06
CA GLY A 147 -22.17 2.88 -15.38
C GLY A 147 -20.99 3.18 -16.29
N TRP A 148 -19.81 3.42 -15.71
CA TRP A 148 -18.59 3.69 -16.49
C TRP A 148 -18.00 2.40 -17.03
N PRO A 149 -17.44 2.42 -18.26
CA PRO A 149 -16.86 1.22 -18.86
C PRO A 149 -15.66 0.70 -18.05
N VAL A 150 -15.64 -0.61 -17.84
CA VAL A 150 -14.51 -1.34 -17.28
C VAL A 150 -13.93 -2.19 -18.40
N ASP A 151 -12.93 -1.64 -19.10
CA ASP A 151 -12.18 -2.40 -20.10
C ASP A 151 -11.17 -3.34 -19.45
N HIS A 152 -10.47 -4.15 -20.27
CA HIS A 152 -9.50 -5.12 -19.77
C HIS A 152 -8.41 -4.48 -18.89
N ARG A 153 -7.91 -3.28 -19.24
CA ARG A 153 -6.87 -2.58 -18.45
C ARG A 153 -7.41 -2.09 -17.11
N THR A 154 -8.60 -1.53 -17.12
CA THR A 154 -9.31 -1.10 -15.91
C THR A 154 -9.58 -2.32 -14.99
N ALA A 155 -10.00 -3.44 -15.57
CA ALA A 155 -10.21 -4.68 -14.82
C ALA A 155 -8.89 -5.24 -14.24
N GLU A 156 -7.79 -5.24 -15.01
CA GLU A 156 -6.46 -5.65 -14.53
C GLU A 156 -5.99 -4.74 -13.39
N ALA A 157 -6.21 -3.43 -13.46
CA ALA A 157 -5.87 -2.47 -12.42
C ALA A 157 -6.68 -2.72 -11.14
N LEU A 158 -8.01 -2.93 -11.25
CA LEU A 158 -8.85 -3.27 -10.10
C LEU A 158 -8.45 -4.60 -9.46
N LEU A 159 -8.14 -5.62 -10.27
CA LEU A 159 -7.71 -6.91 -9.74
C LEU A 159 -6.33 -6.79 -9.07
N THR A 160 -5.42 -5.97 -9.60
CA THR A 160 -4.14 -5.66 -8.94
C THR A 160 -4.37 -5.06 -7.56
N ALA A 161 -5.24 -4.04 -7.46
CA ALA A 161 -5.60 -3.42 -6.20
C ALA A 161 -6.10 -4.45 -5.18
N MET A 162 -7.09 -5.25 -5.55
CA MET A 162 -7.68 -6.25 -4.67
C MET A 162 -6.67 -7.32 -4.25
N THR A 163 -5.84 -7.80 -5.19
CA THR A 163 -4.93 -8.93 -4.93
C THR A 163 -3.71 -8.54 -4.12
N THR A 164 -3.21 -7.33 -4.25
CA THR A 164 -2.06 -6.87 -3.45
C THR A 164 -2.44 -6.67 -2.00
N ASP A 165 -3.58 -6.06 -1.72
CA ASP A 165 -4.01 -5.77 -0.36
C ASP A 165 -4.58 -6.99 0.38
N THR A 166 -5.05 -8.00 -0.37
CA THR A 166 -5.51 -9.28 0.18
C THR A 166 -4.45 -10.38 0.15
N GLY A 167 -3.21 -10.07 -0.29
CA GLY A 167 -2.15 -11.07 -0.44
C GLY A 167 -2.58 -12.21 -1.38
N TRP A 168 -3.13 -11.89 -2.52
CA TRP A 168 -3.75 -12.84 -3.46
C TRP A 168 -4.87 -13.64 -2.80
N PHE A 169 -5.78 -12.95 -2.10
CA PHE A 169 -6.93 -13.53 -1.38
C PHE A 169 -6.56 -14.45 -0.22
N HIS A 170 -5.36 -14.30 0.33
CA HIS A 170 -4.86 -15.13 1.43
C HIS A 170 -5.07 -14.49 2.80
N TYR A 171 -5.15 -13.16 2.90
CA TYR A 171 -5.25 -12.45 4.17
C TYR A 171 -6.67 -12.44 4.73
N SER A 172 -6.78 -12.15 6.03
CA SER A 172 -8.05 -12.18 6.78
C SER A 172 -9.07 -11.13 6.36
N ASN A 173 -8.65 -10.08 5.65
CA ASN A 173 -9.54 -9.08 5.06
C ASN A 173 -10.26 -9.58 3.80
N THR A 174 -9.88 -10.72 3.24
CA THR A 174 -10.57 -11.34 2.09
C THR A 174 -11.97 -11.80 2.50
N ASP A 175 -12.98 -11.24 1.89
CA ASP A 175 -14.38 -11.55 2.16
C ASP A 175 -15.16 -11.90 0.87
N GLY A 176 -16.44 -12.26 1.03
CA GLY A 176 -17.31 -12.58 -0.11
C GLY A 176 -17.58 -11.38 -1.02
N ARG A 177 -17.49 -10.13 -0.54
CA ARG A 177 -17.62 -8.91 -1.34
C ARG A 177 -16.44 -8.78 -2.29
N CYS A 178 -15.23 -8.90 -1.77
CA CYS A 178 -13.99 -8.89 -2.55
C CYS A 178 -13.95 -9.99 -3.61
N LEU A 179 -14.26 -11.24 -3.23
CA LEU A 179 -14.24 -12.37 -4.15
C LEU A 179 -15.27 -12.24 -5.27
N ARG A 180 -16.47 -11.71 -5.00
CA ARG A 180 -17.47 -11.46 -6.06
C ARG A 180 -17.04 -10.31 -6.98
N ALA A 181 -16.39 -9.27 -6.45
CA ALA A 181 -15.81 -8.21 -7.27
C ALA A 181 -14.71 -8.80 -8.19
N ALA A 182 -13.78 -9.57 -7.62
CA ALA A 182 -12.71 -10.21 -8.38
C ALA A 182 -13.25 -11.16 -9.47
N ALA A 183 -14.27 -12.00 -9.18
CA ALA A 183 -14.85 -12.90 -10.16
C ALA A 183 -15.32 -12.17 -11.43
N ARG A 184 -15.95 -10.99 -11.29
CA ARG A 184 -16.38 -10.17 -12.44
C ARG A 184 -15.21 -9.65 -13.28
N LEU A 185 -14.05 -9.42 -12.66
CA LEU A 185 -12.86 -8.97 -13.37
C LEU A 185 -12.26 -10.12 -14.20
N PHE A 186 -12.30 -11.34 -13.68
CA PHE A 186 -11.96 -12.55 -14.46
C PHE A 186 -12.95 -12.76 -15.63
N ASP A 187 -14.25 -12.56 -15.40
CA ASP A 187 -15.27 -12.63 -16.47
C ASP A 187 -15.04 -11.53 -17.53
N ALA A 188 -14.46 -10.39 -17.16
CA ALA A 188 -14.02 -9.34 -18.09
C ALA A 188 -12.72 -9.69 -18.84
N GLY A 189 -12.15 -10.87 -18.60
CA GLY A 189 -11.03 -11.43 -19.37
C GLY A 189 -9.65 -11.21 -18.76
N VAL A 190 -9.54 -10.81 -17.48
CA VAL A 190 -8.21 -10.68 -16.85
C VAL A 190 -7.55 -12.04 -16.70
N GLU A 191 -6.34 -12.17 -17.20
CA GLU A 191 -5.52 -13.37 -17.13
C GLU A 191 -4.76 -13.42 -15.78
N GLY A 192 -5.39 -14.03 -14.77
CA GLY A 192 -4.90 -14.03 -13.40
C GLY A 192 -3.51 -14.64 -13.24
N ASP A 193 -3.16 -15.67 -14.00
CA ASP A 193 -1.82 -16.28 -14.00
C ASP A 193 -0.75 -15.30 -14.48
N LYS A 194 -1.02 -14.52 -15.52
CA LYS A 194 -0.10 -13.49 -16.03
C LYS A 194 0.04 -12.34 -15.04
N LEU A 195 -1.08 -11.92 -14.43
CA LEU A 195 -1.04 -10.89 -13.40
C LEU A 195 -0.24 -11.37 -12.18
N TYR A 196 -0.46 -12.62 -11.73
CA TYR A 196 0.32 -13.22 -10.65
C TYR A 196 1.82 -13.25 -10.97
N GLN A 197 2.20 -13.65 -12.17
CA GLN A 197 3.59 -13.66 -12.61
C GLN A 197 4.22 -12.26 -12.53
N ARG A 198 3.51 -11.22 -12.98
CA ARG A 198 4.01 -9.83 -12.91
C ARG A 198 4.19 -9.33 -11.48
N LEU A 199 3.27 -9.67 -10.58
CA LEU A 199 3.28 -9.14 -9.21
C LEU A 199 4.20 -9.92 -8.27
N PHE A 200 4.31 -11.25 -8.46
CA PHE A 200 4.93 -12.15 -7.47
C PHE A 200 6.02 -13.08 -8.03
N GLN A 201 6.22 -13.11 -9.35
CA GLN A 201 7.21 -13.98 -10.00
C GLN A 201 8.15 -13.21 -10.95
N ALA A 202 8.24 -11.89 -10.80
CA ALA A 202 9.13 -11.02 -11.59
C ALA A 202 10.33 -10.51 -10.79
N ASP A 203 10.66 -11.18 -9.69
CA ASP A 203 11.80 -10.81 -8.85
C ASP A 203 13.12 -11.00 -9.60
N ARG A 204 14.04 -10.06 -9.38
CA ARG A 204 15.40 -10.18 -9.88
C ARG A 204 16.17 -11.27 -9.11
N PRO A 205 17.14 -11.95 -9.74
CA PRO A 205 17.98 -12.92 -9.04
C PRO A 205 18.64 -12.35 -7.77
N GLU A 206 19.05 -11.08 -7.81
CA GLU A 206 19.67 -10.37 -6.68
C GLU A 206 18.75 -10.29 -5.46
N ARG A 207 17.44 -10.09 -5.68
CA ARG A 207 16.44 -10.14 -4.61
C ARG A 207 16.34 -11.52 -3.97
N MET A 208 16.39 -12.59 -4.77
CA MET A 208 16.36 -13.96 -4.25
C MET A 208 17.62 -14.27 -3.42
N MET A 209 18.78 -13.72 -3.84
CA MET A 209 20.02 -13.83 -3.06
C MET A 209 19.91 -13.03 -1.75
N LEU A 210 19.31 -11.82 -1.77
CA LEU A 210 19.06 -11.04 -0.56
C LEU A 210 18.09 -11.76 0.39
N LEU A 211 17.03 -12.37 -0.13
CA LEU A 211 16.12 -13.21 0.67
C LEU A 211 16.88 -14.34 1.36
N SER A 212 17.81 -15.00 0.67
CA SER A 212 18.63 -16.06 1.28
C SER A 212 19.48 -15.53 2.44
N ARG A 213 20.02 -14.29 2.33
CA ARG A 213 20.75 -13.63 3.43
C ARG A 213 19.84 -13.32 4.62
N ALA A 214 18.64 -12.79 4.37
CA ALA A 214 17.66 -12.55 5.42
C ALA A 214 17.31 -13.84 6.18
N LEU A 215 16.99 -14.91 5.46
CA LEU A 215 16.68 -16.21 6.05
C LEU A 215 17.87 -16.82 6.80
N ALA A 216 19.10 -16.65 6.29
CA ALA A 216 20.31 -17.12 6.97
C ALA A 216 20.61 -16.36 8.28
N SER A 217 20.15 -15.10 8.40
CA SER A 217 20.29 -14.30 9.63
C SER A 217 19.17 -14.56 10.64
N MET A 218 18.22 -15.46 10.32
CA MET A 218 17.02 -15.65 11.14
C MET A 218 17.35 -16.25 12.51
N GLU A 219 16.83 -15.59 13.53
CA GLU A 219 16.81 -16.07 14.92
C GLU A 219 15.37 -16.33 15.35
N LEU A 220 15.16 -17.31 16.21
CA LEU A 220 13.83 -17.75 16.68
C LEU A 220 13.73 -17.69 18.21
N PRO A 221 13.75 -16.49 18.83
CA PRO A 221 13.56 -16.34 20.26
C PRO A 221 12.16 -16.75 20.72
N ALA A 222 11.96 -16.78 22.05
CA ALA A 222 10.68 -17.13 22.68
C ALA A 222 10.15 -18.52 22.24
N GLY A 223 11.06 -19.51 22.17
CA GLY A 223 10.68 -20.87 21.76
C GLY A 223 10.18 -20.98 20.30
N GLY A 224 10.50 -20.01 19.47
CA GLY A 224 10.09 -19.93 18.07
C GLY A 224 8.81 -19.13 17.81
N ALA A 225 8.22 -18.52 18.83
CA ALA A 225 7.04 -17.65 18.66
C ALA A 225 7.39 -16.31 17.98
N ILE A 226 8.65 -15.90 18.07
CA ILE A 226 9.15 -14.69 17.42
C ILE A 226 10.22 -15.08 16.40
N ALA A 227 10.16 -14.49 15.20
CA ALA A 227 11.21 -14.59 14.21
C ALA A 227 11.83 -13.21 13.96
N THR A 228 13.15 -13.12 14.03
CA THR A 228 13.91 -11.90 13.70
C THR A 228 14.84 -12.18 12.53
N MET A 229 14.86 -11.28 11.56
CA MET A 229 15.81 -11.30 10.43
C MET A 229 16.50 -9.94 10.33
N LYS A 230 17.76 -9.97 9.92
CA LYS A 230 18.59 -8.77 9.82
C LYS A 230 19.25 -8.71 8.45
N LEU A 231 19.19 -7.55 7.79
CA LEU A 231 19.93 -7.25 6.57
C LEU A 231 20.82 -6.04 6.81
N ARG A 232 22.11 -6.23 6.59
CA ARG A 232 23.14 -5.19 6.75
C ARG A 232 23.54 -4.62 5.39
N LEU A 233 24.17 -3.45 5.37
CA LEU A 233 24.65 -2.84 4.12
C LEU A 233 25.56 -3.78 3.30
N GLY A 234 26.35 -4.62 3.99
CA GLY A 234 27.18 -5.64 3.34
C GLY A 234 26.38 -6.65 2.52
N ASP A 235 25.20 -7.06 2.99
CA ASP A 235 24.34 -8.01 2.27
C ASP A 235 23.88 -7.45 0.93
N PHE A 236 23.55 -6.15 0.87
CA PHE A 236 23.20 -5.48 -0.37
C PHE A 236 24.39 -5.36 -1.32
N ALA A 237 25.58 -5.01 -0.78
CA ALA A 237 26.78 -4.93 -1.59
C ALA A 237 27.18 -6.29 -2.20
N GLU A 238 27.06 -7.38 -1.45
CA GLU A 238 27.39 -8.73 -1.89
C GLU A 238 26.37 -9.30 -2.89
N THR A 239 25.09 -9.01 -2.72
CA THR A 239 24.03 -9.54 -3.57
C THR A 239 23.72 -8.67 -4.79
N GLY A 240 24.07 -7.39 -4.76
CA GLY A 240 23.68 -6.41 -5.77
C GLY A 240 22.20 -6.03 -5.71
N ALA A 241 21.50 -6.40 -4.64
CA ALA A 241 20.10 -6.08 -4.43
C ALA A 241 19.91 -4.62 -4.01
N ARG A 242 18.73 -4.08 -4.27
CA ARG A 242 18.34 -2.72 -3.91
C ARG A 242 17.57 -2.70 -2.60
N GLN A 243 17.49 -1.53 -1.96
CA GLN A 243 16.78 -1.33 -0.69
C GLN A 243 15.26 -1.56 -0.81
N ASP A 244 14.65 -1.26 -1.96
CA ASP A 244 13.25 -1.50 -2.25
C ASP A 244 12.92 -3.01 -2.42
N GLU A 245 13.92 -3.84 -2.75
CA GLU A 245 13.74 -5.29 -2.92
C GLU A 245 13.60 -6.07 -1.60
N THR A 246 13.58 -5.39 -0.44
CA THR A 246 13.28 -6.00 0.87
C THR A 246 11.79 -6.19 1.15
N GLU A 247 10.93 -5.68 0.27
CA GLU A 247 9.48 -5.77 0.45
C GLU A 247 9.01 -7.23 0.56
N ASN A 248 8.11 -7.48 1.50
CA ASN A 248 7.51 -8.79 1.80
C ASN A 248 8.46 -9.87 2.36
N ILE A 249 9.79 -9.65 2.45
CA ILE A 249 10.70 -10.62 3.09
C ILE A 249 10.28 -10.91 4.54
N VAL A 250 9.75 -9.92 5.25
CA VAL A 250 9.25 -10.08 6.63
C VAL A 250 8.12 -11.12 6.74
N ASN A 251 7.43 -11.45 5.65
CA ASN A 251 6.33 -12.42 5.65
C ASN A 251 6.81 -13.88 5.61
N GLU A 252 8.04 -14.15 5.18
CA GLU A 252 8.52 -15.53 5.00
C GLU A 252 8.50 -16.37 6.29
N PRO A 253 8.93 -15.85 7.47
CA PRO A 253 8.85 -16.62 8.70
C PRO A 253 7.41 -16.92 9.15
N MET A 254 6.41 -16.13 8.72
CA MET A 254 5.00 -16.38 9.03
C MET A 254 4.47 -17.70 8.45
N ARG A 255 5.23 -18.34 7.54
CA ARG A 255 4.93 -19.70 7.02
C ARG A 255 5.17 -20.79 8.06
N MET A 256 5.95 -20.52 9.10
CA MET A 256 6.19 -21.45 10.22
C MET A 256 5.00 -21.35 11.20
N GLY A 257 4.36 -22.48 11.49
CA GLY A 257 3.16 -22.53 12.33
C GLY A 257 3.35 -22.06 13.77
N CYS A 258 4.59 -22.03 14.28
CA CYS A 258 4.94 -21.56 15.62
C CYS A 258 5.15 -20.04 15.71
N VAL A 259 5.37 -19.33 14.57
CA VAL A 259 5.69 -17.91 14.58
C VAL A 259 4.42 -17.09 14.70
N GLU A 260 4.32 -16.33 15.78
CA GLU A 260 3.26 -15.35 16.04
C GLU A 260 3.65 -13.94 15.60
N VAL A 261 4.94 -13.58 15.73
CA VAL A 261 5.48 -12.28 15.32
C VAL A 261 6.73 -12.48 14.46
N SER A 262 6.77 -11.82 13.31
CA SER A 262 7.98 -11.75 12.46
C SER A 262 8.44 -10.30 12.35
N MET A 263 9.75 -10.09 12.40
CA MET A 263 10.37 -8.79 12.18
C MET A 263 11.58 -8.89 11.25
N LEU A 264 11.70 -7.89 10.38
CA LEU A 264 12.84 -7.67 9.50
C LEU A 264 13.45 -6.30 9.81
N LEU A 265 14.72 -6.30 10.21
CA LEU A 265 15.51 -5.11 10.45
C LEU A 265 16.47 -4.91 9.27
N VAL A 266 16.45 -3.74 8.67
CA VAL A 266 17.23 -3.41 7.47
C VAL A 266 18.06 -2.16 7.72
N GLN A 267 19.38 -2.26 7.63
CA GLN A 267 20.26 -1.09 7.58
C GLN A 267 20.00 -0.32 6.27
N THR A 268 19.78 0.99 6.38
CA THR A 268 19.69 1.87 5.21
C THR A 268 20.99 2.64 5.03
N PRO A 269 21.33 3.10 3.80
CA PRO A 269 22.52 3.91 3.57
C PRO A 269 22.43 5.32 4.19
N ASP A 270 21.24 5.71 4.62
CA ASP A 270 21.00 6.98 5.28
C ASP A 270 21.86 7.10 6.57
N ASP A 271 22.41 8.27 6.84
CA ASP A 271 23.24 8.56 8.02
C ASP A 271 24.42 7.58 8.23
N GLY A 272 25.00 7.08 7.13
CA GLY A 272 26.15 6.18 7.19
C GLY A 272 25.80 4.78 7.70
N GLY A 273 24.55 4.35 7.53
CA GLY A 273 24.07 3.01 7.91
C GLY A 273 23.64 2.87 9.36
N ARG A 274 23.47 3.96 10.08
CA ARG A 274 22.90 3.96 11.44
C ARG A 274 21.38 3.88 11.44
N CYS A 275 20.73 4.38 10.40
CA CYS A 275 19.29 4.31 10.28
C CYS A 275 18.84 2.86 9.98
N ILE A 276 18.02 2.30 10.86
CA ILE A 276 17.44 0.96 10.73
C ILE A 276 15.95 1.12 10.42
N ARG A 277 15.52 0.56 9.30
CA ARG A 277 14.11 0.37 8.99
C ARG A 277 13.67 -0.98 9.50
N VAL A 278 12.57 -1.01 10.25
CA VAL A 278 11.98 -2.24 10.77
C VAL A 278 10.61 -2.44 10.20
N SER A 279 10.32 -3.66 9.74
CA SER A 279 9.00 -4.14 9.38
C SER A 279 8.56 -5.22 10.36
N LEU A 280 7.32 -5.15 10.83
CA LEU A 280 6.72 -6.07 11.79
C LEU A 280 5.46 -6.69 11.21
N ARG A 281 5.25 -7.99 11.47
CA ARG A 281 4.02 -8.71 11.12
C ARG A 281 3.57 -9.59 12.29
N SER A 282 2.26 -9.78 12.45
CA SER A 282 1.71 -10.73 13.42
C SER A 282 0.53 -11.53 12.84
N ARG A 283 0.21 -12.65 13.49
CA ARG A 283 -0.98 -13.47 13.15
C ARG A 283 -2.29 -12.89 13.72
N GLY A 284 -2.22 -11.78 14.49
CA GLY A 284 -3.38 -11.10 15.09
C GLY A 284 -3.51 -11.29 16.60
N GLY A 285 -2.71 -12.16 17.21
CA GLY A 285 -2.64 -12.28 18.69
C GLY A 285 -1.84 -11.14 19.34
N VAL A 286 -1.03 -10.40 18.56
CA VAL A 286 -0.18 -9.30 19.02
C VAL A 286 -0.43 -8.06 18.17
N ASP A 287 -0.68 -6.91 18.81
CA ASP A 287 -0.74 -5.59 18.14
C ASP A 287 0.67 -5.06 17.87
N VAL A 288 1.20 -5.38 16.68
CA VAL A 288 2.53 -4.88 16.30
C VAL A 288 2.56 -3.37 16.03
N ALA A 289 1.41 -2.73 15.81
CA ALA A 289 1.36 -1.27 15.72
C ALA A 289 1.53 -0.61 17.10
N ALA A 290 1.00 -1.21 18.17
CA ALA A 290 1.25 -0.76 19.53
C ALA A 290 2.75 -0.88 19.88
N ILE A 291 3.41 -1.98 19.48
CA ILE A 291 4.85 -2.13 19.63
C ILE A 291 5.57 -1.04 18.83
N ALA A 292 5.28 -0.87 17.55
CA ALA A 292 5.95 0.12 16.69
C ALA A 292 5.81 1.55 17.24
N ARG A 293 4.63 1.93 17.76
CA ARG A 293 4.41 3.26 18.38
C ARG A 293 5.34 3.54 19.56
N ARG A 294 5.71 2.53 20.36
CA ARG A 294 6.67 2.68 21.48
C ARG A 294 8.08 3.06 21.00
N PHE A 295 8.39 2.80 19.72
CA PHE A 295 9.65 3.13 19.07
C PHE A 295 9.51 4.24 18.00
N GLY A 296 8.44 5.05 18.07
CA GLY A 296 8.23 6.17 17.16
C GLY A 296 7.69 5.79 15.77
N GLY A 297 7.21 4.55 15.61
CA GLY A 297 6.61 4.06 14.37
C GLY A 297 5.07 3.98 14.42
N GLY A 298 4.49 3.16 13.54
CA GLY A 298 3.05 2.97 13.46
C GLY A 298 2.65 1.89 12.45
N GLY A 299 1.35 1.79 12.18
CA GLY A 299 0.77 0.84 11.24
C GLY A 299 -0.54 0.25 11.73
N HIS A 300 -0.87 -0.92 11.20
CA HIS A 300 -2.03 -1.72 11.57
C HIS A 300 -1.69 -2.77 12.62
N VAL A 301 -2.71 -3.32 13.27
CA VAL A 301 -2.57 -4.37 14.31
C VAL A 301 -1.64 -5.51 13.87
N GLN A 302 -1.76 -5.97 12.63
CA GLN A 302 -0.99 -7.10 12.10
C GLN A 302 0.21 -6.71 11.23
N ALA A 303 0.36 -5.42 10.86
CA ALA A 303 1.43 -4.95 9.98
C ALA A 303 1.86 -3.54 10.38
N ALA A 304 3.08 -3.38 10.86
CA ALA A 304 3.60 -2.11 11.32
C ALA A 304 5.06 -1.92 10.92
N GLY A 305 5.54 -0.68 11.03
CA GLY A 305 6.94 -0.34 10.76
C GLY A 305 7.42 0.83 11.61
N LEU A 306 8.74 0.93 11.71
CA LEU A 306 9.41 2.04 12.39
C LEU A 306 10.77 2.31 11.76
N ARG A 307 11.35 3.45 12.11
CA ARG A 307 12.76 3.78 11.85
C ARG A 307 13.42 4.16 13.16
N ALA A 308 14.66 3.72 13.35
CA ALA A 308 15.46 4.04 14.51
C ALA A 308 16.91 4.30 14.12
N ASP A 309 17.57 5.23 14.82
CA ASP A 309 19.00 5.49 14.71
C ASP A 309 19.72 4.80 15.88
N GLU A 310 19.94 3.51 15.72
CA GLU A 310 20.54 2.67 16.76
C GLU A 310 21.31 1.49 16.13
N ASP A 311 22.11 0.78 16.93
CA ASP A 311 22.71 -0.47 16.52
C ASP A 311 21.64 -1.55 16.25
N ILE A 312 21.78 -2.28 15.13
CA ILE A 312 20.75 -3.22 14.66
C ILE A 312 20.51 -4.38 15.64
N ASP A 313 21.57 -4.85 16.32
CA ASP A 313 21.44 -5.97 17.27
C ASP A 313 20.81 -5.50 18.58
N THR A 314 21.19 -4.30 19.04
CA THR A 314 20.59 -3.65 20.21
C THR A 314 19.10 -3.40 19.99
N LEU A 315 18.73 -2.85 18.83
CA LEU A 315 17.32 -2.62 18.47
C LEU A 315 16.54 -3.93 18.40
N ALA A 316 17.11 -4.97 17.78
CA ALA A 316 16.47 -6.28 17.70
C ALA A 316 16.18 -6.86 19.08
N GLY A 317 17.12 -6.78 20.02
CA GLY A 317 16.91 -7.23 21.39
C GLY A 317 15.77 -6.50 22.11
N LYS A 318 15.70 -5.16 21.96
CA LYS A 318 14.61 -4.34 22.54
C LYS A 318 13.24 -4.73 21.94
N LEU A 319 13.18 -4.96 20.62
CA LEU A 319 11.95 -5.35 19.95
C LEU A 319 11.50 -6.76 20.35
N VAL A 320 12.43 -7.70 20.50
CA VAL A 320 12.13 -9.05 21.01
C VAL A 320 11.50 -8.95 22.40
N THR A 321 12.13 -8.23 23.33
CA THR A 321 11.60 -8.05 24.69
C THR A 321 10.20 -7.39 24.68
N ALA A 322 9.98 -6.43 23.78
CA ALA A 322 8.65 -5.83 23.63
C ALA A 322 7.61 -6.84 23.11
N CYS A 323 7.98 -7.71 22.16
CA CYS A 323 7.09 -8.75 21.66
C CYS A 323 6.83 -9.85 22.71
N GLU A 324 7.85 -10.26 23.49
CA GLU A 324 7.69 -11.22 24.60
C GLU A 324 6.69 -10.70 25.63
N THR A 325 6.77 -9.43 25.98
CA THR A 325 5.84 -8.77 26.90
C THR A 325 4.39 -8.84 26.38
N GLU A 326 4.14 -8.57 25.11
CA GLU A 326 2.82 -8.62 24.48
C GLU A 326 2.31 -10.07 24.33
N LEU A 327 3.20 -11.05 24.21
CA LEU A 327 2.88 -12.48 24.17
C LEU A 327 2.66 -13.08 25.57
N GLY A 328 2.97 -12.34 26.64
CA GLY A 328 2.88 -12.82 28.03
C GLY A 328 3.97 -13.83 28.40
N LEU A 329 5.13 -13.72 27.76
CA LEU A 329 6.30 -14.59 27.94
C LEU A 329 7.38 -13.96 28.81
#